data_6b1dd792883a61129a08518fe56fcdef
#
_entry.id   6b1dd792883a61129a08518fe56fcdef
#
_cell.length_a   1.000
_cell.length_b   1.000
_cell.length_c   1.000
_cell.angle_alpha   90.00
_cell.angle_beta   90.00
_cell.angle_gamma   90.00
#
_symmetry.space_group_name_H-M   'P 1'
#
loop_
_entity.id
_entity.type
_entity.pdbx_description
1 polymer ?
#
loop_
_entity_poly.entity_id
_entity_poly.type
_entity_poly.pdbx_seq_one_letter_code
_entity_poly.pdbx_strand_id
1 'polypeptide(L)'
;MTDNTDKCHCRADHPENSAEFTGLTVNQGVAQPPCVNPYLKRRKRREYSVDELVGGILKGDITMLSRAVTLVESVAPAHQAKAREVIEKCLPYSGKSRRIGITGVPGAGKSTSIDVFGLHVLRNGGRLAVLAIDPSSERTRGSILGDKTRMEKLSQQPDAFIRPSPSAGSLGGVARKTRETIVLCEAAGYDNIFVETVGVGQSETAVHSMVDFFMLIQIAGAGDELQGIKRGIMEMADGIVIN
;
A
#
# COMPACT_ATOMS: atom_id res chain seq x y z
N MET A 1 41.24 -1.23 -6.06
CA MET A 1 41.11 -2.43 -6.87
C MET A 1 40.80 -3.57 -5.93
N THR A 2 39.58 -3.86 -5.70
CA THR A 2 39.11 -5.04 -4.97
C THR A 2 37.96 -5.63 -5.79
N ASP A 3 38.33 -6.75 -6.36
CA ASP A 3 37.52 -7.58 -7.26
C ASP A 3 36.39 -8.23 -6.44
N ASN A 4 35.15 -7.80 -6.66
CA ASN A 4 33.97 -8.38 -6.04
C ASN A 4 33.24 -9.21 -7.09
N THR A 5 33.79 -10.38 -7.40
CA THR A 5 33.13 -11.42 -8.17
C THR A 5 32.14 -12.13 -7.24
N ASP A 6 30.87 -11.71 -7.26
CA ASP A 6 29.77 -12.46 -6.71
C ASP A 6 29.71 -13.85 -7.38
N LYS A 7 30.24 -14.85 -6.69
CA LYS A 7 30.13 -16.24 -7.03
C LYS A 7 28.66 -16.66 -6.91
N CYS A 8 28.00 -16.77 -8.04
CA CYS A 8 26.75 -17.51 -8.16
C CYS A 8 27.03 -18.94 -7.64
N HIS A 9 26.44 -19.33 -6.50
CA HIS A 9 26.51 -20.68 -5.96
C HIS A 9 25.72 -21.61 -6.89
N CYS A 10 26.35 -22.08 -7.95
CA CYS A 10 25.93 -23.29 -8.63
C CYS A 10 26.14 -24.44 -7.65
N ARG A 11 25.06 -25.14 -7.30
CA ARG A 11 25.08 -26.33 -6.44
C ARG A 11 25.85 -27.46 -7.17
N ALA A 12 27.16 -27.46 -7.04
CA ALA A 12 28.04 -28.52 -7.56
C ALA A 12 27.91 -29.84 -6.79
N ASP A 13 27.33 -29.80 -5.58
CA ASP A 13 27.28 -30.92 -4.64
C ASP A 13 25.92 -31.62 -4.56
N HIS A 14 25.07 -31.54 -5.59
CA HIS A 14 23.85 -32.34 -5.62
C HIS A 14 24.20 -33.81 -5.93
N PRO A 15 23.71 -34.79 -5.14
CA PRO A 15 24.01 -36.24 -5.35
C PRO A 15 23.61 -36.72 -6.75
N GLU A 16 22.72 -36.03 -7.45
CA GLU A 16 22.31 -36.31 -8.83
C GLU A 16 23.40 -36.01 -9.87
N ASN A 17 24.47 -35.29 -9.52
CA ASN A 17 25.61 -34.97 -10.38
C ASN A 17 26.80 -35.96 -10.19
N SER A 18 26.60 -37.05 -9.46
CA SER A 18 27.64 -38.07 -9.28
C SER A 18 27.79 -38.89 -10.55
N ALA A 19 29.04 -39.37 -10.82
CA ALA A 19 29.38 -40.18 -11.99
C ALA A 19 28.62 -41.54 -12.07
N GLU A 20 27.83 -41.86 -11.06
CA GLU A 20 27.01 -43.09 -11.02
C GLU A 20 25.67 -42.95 -11.78
N PHE A 21 25.24 -41.73 -12.11
CA PHE A 21 24.02 -41.47 -12.88
C PHE A 21 24.34 -41.26 -14.36
N THR A 22 24.68 -42.33 -15.07
CA THR A 22 25.05 -42.31 -16.51
C THR A 22 23.88 -42.05 -17.48
N GLY A 23 22.69 -41.67 -16.97
CA GLY A 23 21.49 -41.42 -17.78
C GLY A 23 21.12 -39.97 -18.02
N LEU A 24 21.72 -39.01 -17.31
CA LEU A 24 21.43 -37.61 -17.44
C LEU A 24 22.60 -36.82 -18.05
N THR A 25 22.44 -36.40 -19.31
CA THR A 25 23.36 -35.44 -19.94
C THR A 25 22.92 -34.05 -19.48
N VAL A 26 23.63 -33.46 -18.51
CA VAL A 26 23.42 -32.08 -18.14
C VAL A 26 23.98 -31.18 -19.22
N ASN A 27 23.15 -30.66 -20.10
CA ASN A 27 23.55 -29.63 -21.03
C ASN A 27 23.96 -28.36 -20.24
N GLN A 28 25.16 -27.86 -20.52
CA GLN A 28 25.58 -26.57 -19.99
C GLN A 28 24.54 -25.53 -20.41
N GLY A 29 23.84 -24.95 -19.41
CA GLY A 29 22.84 -23.93 -19.67
C GLY A 29 23.46 -22.74 -20.43
N VAL A 30 22.66 -22.10 -21.26
CA VAL A 30 23.05 -20.87 -21.95
C VAL A 30 23.51 -19.86 -20.92
N ALA A 31 24.65 -19.21 -21.15
CA ALA A 31 25.17 -18.16 -20.29
C ALA A 31 24.05 -17.13 -20.04
N GLN A 32 23.67 -16.95 -18.77
CA GLN A 32 22.61 -16.00 -18.44
C GLN A 32 23.05 -14.59 -18.86
N PRO A 33 22.20 -13.85 -19.60
CA PRO A 33 22.52 -12.47 -19.91
C PRO A 33 22.68 -11.68 -18.60
N PRO A 34 23.55 -10.65 -18.58
CA PRO A 34 23.77 -9.87 -17.36
C PRO A 34 22.44 -9.36 -16.81
N CYS A 35 22.16 -9.62 -15.53
CA CYS A 35 20.91 -9.26 -14.86
C CYS A 35 20.61 -7.73 -14.87
N VAL A 36 21.58 -6.94 -15.25
CA VAL A 36 21.44 -5.48 -15.42
C VAL A 36 21.80 -5.15 -16.87
N ASN A 37 20.84 -4.56 -17.59
CA ASN A 37 21.12 -4.07 -18.95
C ASN A 37 22.26 -3.02 -18.88
N PRO A 38 23.45 -3.28 -19.46
CA PRO A 38 24.60 -2.39 -19.39
C PRO A 38 24.34 -1.03 -20.09
N TYR A 39 23.32 -0.96 -20.96
CA TYR A 39 22.92 0.25 -21.67
C TYR A 39 21.88 1.08 -20.90
N LEU A 40 21.45 0.63 -19.71
CA LEU A 40 20.46 1.31 -18.91
C LEU A 40 21.11 2.52 -18.22
N LYS A 41 21.08 3.67 -18.89
CA LYS A 41 21.50 4.94 -18.29
C LYS A 41 20.53 5.26 -17.16
N ARG A 42 20.97 5.12 -15.90
CA ARG A 42 20.22 5.59 -14.73
C ARG A 42 20.02 7.09 -14.86
N ARG A 43 18.83 7.52 -15.30
CA ARG A 43 18.45 8.94 -15.21
C ARG A 43 18.42 9.31 -13.74
N LYS A 44 19.19 10.34 -13.34
CA LYS A 44 19.04 10.92 -11.99
C LYS A 44 17.57 11.32 -11.84
N ARG A 45 16.91 10.78 -10.80
CA ARG A 45 15.53 11.18 -10.49
C ARG A 45 15.56 12.65 -10.12
N ARG A 46 14.69 13.44 -10.74
CA ARG A 46 14.52 14.86 -10.40
C ARG A 46 14.06 14.94 -8.95
N GLU A 47 14.78 15.69 -8.14
CA GLU A 47 14.35 16.06 -6.81
C GLU A 47 13.47 17.31 -6.91
N TYR A 48 12.32 17.26 -6.24
CA TYR A 48 11.38 18.38 -6.18
C TYR A 48 11.59 19.13 -4.86
N SER A 49 11.49 20.45 -4.88
CA SER A 49 11.46 21.25 -3.65
C SER A 49 10.17 21.02 -2.86
N VAL A 50 10.14 21.47 -1.61
CA VAL A 50 8.92 21.43 -0.79
C VAL A 50 7.80 22.22 -1.43
N ASP A 51 8.10 23.42 -1.95
CA ASP A 51 7.10 24.30 -2.57
C ASP A 51 6.56 23.74 -3.89
N GLU A 52 7.40 23.06 -4.69
CA GLU A 52 6.95 22.35 -5.89
C GLU A 52 5.99 21.20 -5.52
N LEU A 53 6.28 20.43 -4.46
CA LEU A 53 5.41 19.37 -4.00
C LEU A 53 4.08 19.91 -3.49
N VAL A 54 4.11 20.89 -2.58
CA VAL A 54 2.90 21.51 -2.04
C VAL A 54 2.06 22.15 -3.13
N GLY A 55 2.68 22.94 -4.01
CA GLY A 55 1.98 23.58 -5.13
C GLY A 55 1.32 22.59 -6.08
N GLY A 56 1.96 21.43 -6.32
CA GLY A 56 1.38 20.34 -7.10
C GLY A 56 0.24 19.64 -6.38
N ILE A 57 0.38 19.35 -5.07
CA ILE A 57 -0.66 18.74 -4.25
C ILE A 57 -1.92 19.60 -4.25
N LEU A 58 -1.79 20.90 -3.97
CA LEU A 58 -2.93 21.83 -3.92
C LEU A 58 -3.64 22.00 -5.28
N LYS A 59 -2.94 21.69 -6.39
CA LYS A 59 -3.54 21.63 -7.73
C LYS A 59 -4.17 20.27 -8.06
N GLY A 60 -4.10 19.29 -7.16
CA GLY A 60 -4.60 17.94 -7.37
C GLY A 60 -3.73 17.06 -8.27
N ASP A 61 -2.43 17.38 -8.43
CA ASP A 61 -1.50 16.57 -9.22
C ASP A 61 -1.19 15.25 -8.50
N ILE A 62 -1.70 14.16 -9.05
CA ILE A 62 -1.53 12.78 -8.53
C ILE A 62 -0.04 12.39 -8.45
N THR A 63 0.79 12.87 -9.37
CA THR A 63 2.23 12.56 -9.38
C THR A 63 2.92 13.21 -8.19
N MET A 64 2.62 14.46 -7.90
CA MET A 64 3.18 15.18 -6.75
C MET A 64 2.66 14.61 -5.44
N LEU A 65 1.37 14.29 -5.35
CA LEU A 65 0.79 13.56 -4.22
C LEU A 65 1.51 12.22 -3.98
N SER A 66 1.63 11.38 -5.00
CA SER A 66 2.30 10.07 -4.88
C SER A 66 3.76 10.20 -4.41
N ARG A 67 4.48 11.23 -4.84
CA ARG A 67 5.85 11.52 -4.41
C ARG A 67 5.91 11.95 -2.94
N ALA A 68 5.01 12.82 -2.53
CA ALA A 68 4.91 13.28 -1.15
C ALA A 68 4.56 12.10 -0.21
N VAL A 69 3.61 11.25 -0.59
CA VAL A 69 3.29 10.02 0.16
C VAL A 69 4.51 9.11 0.27
N THR A 70 5.30 8.96 -0.80
CA THR A 70 6.54 8.17 -0.74
C THR A 70 7.57 8.76 0.22
N LEU A 71 7.65 10.10 0.38
CA LEU A 71 8.50 10.73 1.38
C LEU A 71 8.01 10.43 2.81
N VAL A 72 6.70 10.48 3.04
CA VAL A 72 6.07 10.14 4.33
C VAL A 72 6.34 8.68 4.72
N GLU A 73 6.26 7.77 3.77
CA GLU A 73 6.52 6.35 3.98
C GLU A 73 8.01 6.04 4.22
N SER A 74 8.90 6.87 3.75
CA SER A 74 10.36 6.67 3.86
C SER A 74 10.85 6.74 5.30
N VAL A 75 11.85 5.90 5.62
CA VAL A 75 12.54 5.90 6.91
C VAL A 75 13.83 6.75 6.91
N ALA A 76 14.24 7.26 5.74
CA ALA A 76 15.46 8.07 5.63
C ALA A 76 15.28 9.43 6.33
N PRO A 77 16.20 9.86 7.21
CA PRO A 77 16.05 11.11 7.98
C PRO A 77 15.83 12.36 7.12
N ALA A 78 16.55 12.47 5.99
CA ALA A 78 16.40 13.59 5.06
C ALA A 78 14.98 13.63 4.42
N HIS A 79 14.41 12.46 4.10
CA HIS A 79 13.06 12.36 3.59
C HIS A 79 12.01 12.71 4.65
N GLN A 80 12.23 12.29 5.90
CA GLN A 80 11.32 12.61 7.01
C GLN A 80 11.28 14.10 7.31
N ALA A 81 12.43 14.78 7.30
CA ALA A 81 12.48 16.23 7.48
C ALA A 81 11.68 16.94 6.40
N LYS A 82 11.90 16.59 5.13
CA LYS A 82 11.17 17.14 4.00
C LYS A 82 9.68 16.82 4.03
N ALA A 83 9.31 15.58 4.40
CA ALA A 83 7.91 15.17 4.54
C ALA A 83 7.20 16.03 5.60
N ARG A 84 7.84 16.29 6.74
CA ARG A 84 7.27 17.13 7.79
C ARG A 84 6.94 18.53 7.29
N GLU A 85 7.88 19.19 6.59
CA GLU A 85 7.64 20.52 6.02
C GLU A 85 6.48 20.53 5.01
N VAL A 86 6.39 19.49 4.16
CA VAL A 86 5.27 19.34 3.21
C VAL A 86 3.95 19.20 3.95
N ILE A 87 3.89 18.36 5.00
CA ILE A 87 2.68 18.14 5.80
C ILE A 87 2.26 19.43 6.51
N GLU A 88 3.20 20.14 7.15
CA GLU A 88 2.92 21.41 7.84
C GLU A 88 2.29 22.44 6.89
N LYS A 89 2.80 22.54 5.66
CA LYS A 89 2.24 23.45 4.64
C LYS A 89 0.89 22.97 4.07
N CYS A 90 0.61 21.66 4.06
CA CYS A 90 -0.66 21.09 3.60
C CYS A 90 -1.75 21.10 4.69
N LEU A 91 -1.38 21.12 5.96
CA LEU A 91 -2.30 21.02 7.10
C LEU A 91 -3.46 22.03 7.08
N PRO A 92 -3.28 23.32 6.72
CA PRO A 92 -4.38 24.28 6.64
C PRO A 92 -5.47 23.92 5.61
N TYR A 93 -5.16 23.06 4.66
CA TYR A 93 -6.07 22.65 3.59
C TYR A 93 -6.73 21.29 3.84
N SER A 94 -6.47 20.67 5.00
CA SER A 94 -7.00 19.36 5.41
C SER A 94 -8.22 19.47 6.34
N GLY A 95 -8.79 18.32 6.74
CA GLY A 95 -9.85 18.22 7.75
C GLY A 95 -11.27 18.35 7.20
N LYS A 96 -11.47 18.23 5.87
CA LYS A 96 -12.81 18.41 5.25
C LYS A 96 -13.33 17.14 4.58
N SER A 97 -12.60 16.03 4.63
CA SER A 97 -13.02 14.78 4.02
C SER A 97 -13.92 13.95 4.93
N ARG A 98 -14.68 13.04 4.32
CA ARG A 98 -15.34 11.92 5.00
C ARG A 98 -14.40 10.73 5.01
N ARG A 99 -14.06 10.23 6.19
CA ARG A 99 -13.08 9.14 6.35
C ARG A 99 -13.80 7.87 6.79
N ILE A 100 -13.71 6.82 5.98
CA ILE A 100 -14.36 5.55 6.25
C ILE A 100 -13.30 4.47 6.38
N GLY A 101 -13.22 3.85 7.57
CA GLY A 101 -12.43 2.65 7.81
C GLY A 101 -13.21 1.42 7.34
N ILE A 102 -12.55 0.53 6.60
CA ILE A 102 -13.16 -0.69 6.09
C ILE A 102 -12.31 -1.87 6.53
N THR A 103 -12.90 -2.74 7.34
CA THR A 103 -12.28 -3.95 7.84
C THR A 103 -13.13 -5.18 7.57
N GLY A 104 -12.61 -6.34 7.84
CA GLY A 104 -13.30 -7.63 7.67
C GLY A 104 -12.31 -8.74 7.37
N VAL A 105 -12.75 -9.98 7.49
CA VAL A 105 -11.90 -11.15 7.26
C VAL A 105 -11.37 -11.19 5.82
N PRO A 106 -10.21 -11.82 5.58
CA PRO A 106 -9.77 -12.15 4.24
C PRO A 106 -10.88 -12.91 3.48
N GLY A 107 -11.13 -12.51 2.24
CA GLY A 107 -12.21 -13.11 1.44
C GLY A 107 -13.62 -12.54 1.67
N ALA A 108 -13.83 -11.63 2.62
CA ALA A 108 -15.16 -11.02 2.86
C ALA A 108 -15.67 -10.11 1.74
N GLY A 109 -14.87 -9.89 0.70
CA GLY A 109 -15.27 -9.02 -0.43
C GLY A 109 -14.97 -7.54 -0.22
N LYS A 110 -14.07 -7.17 0.73
CA LYS A 110 -13.70 -5.77 1.01
C LYS A 110 -13.34 -4.99 -0.25
N SER A 111 -12.35 -5.44 -0.99
CA SER A 111 -11.85 -4.73 -2.18
C SER A 111 -12.92 -4.64 -3.27
N THR A 112 -13.79 -5.67 -3.43
CA THR A 112 -14.94 -5.63 -4.34
C THR A 112 -15.96 -4.59 -3.91
N SER A 113 -16.28 -4.53 -2.61
CA SER A 113 -17.18 -3.52 -2.04
C SER A 113 -16.63 -2.12 -2.20
N ILE A 114 -15.30 -1.94 -1.99
CA ILE A 114 -14.61 -0.66 -2.19
C ILE A 114 -14.67 -0.23 -3.66
N ASP A 115 -14.48 -1.16 -4.61
CA ASP A 115 -14.56 -0.87 -6.06
C ASP A 115 -15.95 -0.34 -6.44
N VAL A 116 -17.02 -1.02 -5.98
CA VAL A 116 -18.41 -0.64 -6.29
C VAL A 116 -18.81 0.65 -5.56
N PHE A 117 -18.53 0.75 -4.28
CA PHE A 117 -18.89 1.92 -3.47
C PHE A 117 -18.07 3.15 -3.89
N GLY A 118 -16.79 2.96 -4.20
CA GLY A 118 -15.95 4.02 -4.74
C GLY A 118 -16.47 4.58 -6.05
N LEU A 119 -16.87 3.73 -6.99
CA LEU A 119 -17.50 4.17 -8.22
C LEU A 119 -18.82 4.94 -7.99
N HIS A 120 -19.59 4.55 -6.97
CA HIS A 120 -20.79 5.29 -6.58
C HIS A 120 -20.44 6.71 -6.08
N VAL A 121 -19.41 6.85 -5.24
CA VAL A 121 -18.90 8.15 -4.78
C VAL A 121 -18.51 9.04 -5.96
N LEU A 122 -17.74 8.49 -6.92
CA LEU A 122 -17.28 9.25 -8.09
C LEU A 122 -18.45 9.68 -8.99
N ARG A 123 -19.45 8.81 -9.19
CA ARG A 123 -20.66 9.14 -9.98
C ARG A 123 -21.48 10.29 -9.37
N ASN A 124 -21.39 10.49 -8.06
CA ASN A 124 -22.01 11.60 -7.36
C ASN A 124 -21.13 12.86 -7.30
N GLY A 125 -20.07 12.92 -8.11
CA GLY A 125 -19.17 14.07 -8.21
C GLY A 125 -18.13 14.19 -7.11
N GLY A 126 -17.98 13.16 -6.23
CA GLY A 126 -16.93 13.11 -5.21
C GLY A 126 -15.58 12.68 -5.78
N ARG A 127 -14.49 12.98 -5.09
CA ARG A 127 -13.13 12.48 -5.33
C ARG A 127 -12.73 11.52 -4.21
N LEU A 128 -12.19 10.36 -4.56
CA LEU A 128 -11.93 9.29 -3.61
C LEU A 128 -10.45 8.94 -3.51
N ALA A 129 -9.91 8.91 -2.29
CA ALA A 129 -8.63 8.27 -2.01
C ALA A 129 -8.86 6.94 -1.25
N VAL A 130 -8.20 5.87 -1.68
CA VAL A 130 -8.20 4.56 -1.00
C VAL A 130 -6.79 4.27 -0.49
N LEU A 131 -6.66 4.12 0.81
CA LEU A 131 -5.43 3.80 1.51
C LEU A 131 -5.52 2.37 2.04
N ALA A 132 -4.84 1.42 1.40
CA ALA A 132 -4.82 0.03 1.83
C ALA A 132 -3.62 -0.21 2.75
N ILE A 133 -3.89 -0.63 3.99
CA ILE A 133 -2.87 -0.95 5.00
C ILE A 133 -2.67 -2.45 5.03
N ASP A 134 -1.54 -2.94 4.47
CA ASP A 134 -1.20 -4.36 4.46
C ASP A 134 0.05 -4.63 5.32
N PRO A 135 -0.10 -5.27 6.50
CA PRO A 135 1.01 -5.65 7.35
C PRO A 135 1.93 -6.72 6.72
N SER A 136 1.48 -7.45 5.71
CA SER A 136 2.25 -8.53 5.08
C SER A 136 3.19 -8.06 3.98
N SER A 137 3.08 -6.81 3.52
CA SER A 137 3.83 -6.26 2.38
C SER A 137 5.34 -6.13 2.59
N GLU A 138 5.83 -6.27 3.82
CA GLU A 138 7.28 -6.33 4.10
C GLU A 138 7.94 -7.60 3.57
N ARG A 139 7.24 -8.72 3.58
CA ARG A 139 7.79 -10.03 3.18
C ARG A 139 7.74 -10.27 1.67
N THR A 140 6.79 -9.66 1.00
CA THR A 140 6.59 -9.80 -0.44
C THR A 140 6.55 -8.43 -1.09
N ARG A 141 7.66 -7.95 -1.62
CA ARG A 141 7.75 -6.70 -2.42
C ARG A 141 6.78 -6.63 -3.62
N GLY A 142 5.80 -7.55 -3.69
CA GLY A 142 4.84 -7.75 -4.76
C GLY A 142 3.39 -7.35 -4.46
N SER A 143 3.04 -6.98 -3.21
CA SER A 143 1.65 -6.67 -2.80
C SER A 143 1.08 -5.39 -3.47
N ILE A 144 1.93 -4.44 -3.85
CA ILE A 144 1.52 -3.17 -4.47
C ILE A 144 0.71 -3.37 -5.77
N LEU A 145 0.98 -4.44 -6.52
CA LEU A 145 0.23 -4.77 -7.73
C LEU A 145 -1.10 -5.49 -7.42
N GLY A 146 -1.14 -6.29 -6.33
CA GLY A 146 -2.31 -7.09 -5.98
C GLY A 146 -3.54 -6.26 -5.61
N ASP A 147 -3.38 -5.13 -4.91
CA ASP A 147 -4.51 -4.32 -4.48
C ASP A 147 -5.10 -3.48 -5.64
N LYS A 148 -4.25 -2.99 -6.55
CA LYS A 148 -4.74 -2.31 -7.76
C LYS A 148 -5.48 -3.26 -8.70
N THR A 149 -5.08 -4.53 -8.78
CA THR A 149 -5.76 -5.54 -9.61
C THR A 149 -7.10 -5.99 -9.01
N ARG A 150 -7.30 -5.82 -7.70
CA ARG A 150 -8.57 -6.13 -7.03
C ARG A 150 -9.63 -5.04 -7.19
N MET A 151 -9.23 -3.79 -7.47
CA MET A 151 -10.09 -2.62 -7.67
C MET A 151 -9.93 -2.12 -9.11
N GLU A 152 -10.16 -3.00 -10.10
CA GLU A 152 -9.83 -2.73 -11.51
C GLU A 152 -10.57 -1.50 -12.06
N LYS A 153 -11.86 -1.40 -11.80
CA LYS A 153 -12.69 -0.32 -12.34
C LYS A 153 -12.36 1.02 -11.69
N LEU A 154 -12.18 1.01 -10.37
CA LEU A 154 -11.85 2.21 -9.60
C LEU A 154 -10.44 2.72 -9.95
N SER A 155 -9.47 1.82 -10.16
CA SER A 155 -8.08 2.19 -10.48
C SER A 155 -7.92 2.90 -11.83
N GLN A 156 -8.90 2.80 -12.71
CA GLN A 156 -8.92 3.46 -14.02
C GLN A 156 -9.56 4.86 -13.97
N GLN A 157 -10.17 5.24 -12.84
CA GLN A 157 -10.85 6.52 -12.73
C GLN A 157 -9.85 7.65 -12.42
N PRO A 158 -9.92 8.80 -13.13
CA PRO A 158 -9.01 9.93 -12.91
C PRO A 158 -9.20 10.59 -11.54
N ASP A 159 -10.40 10.52 -10.96
CA ASP A 159 -10.74 11.11 -9.66
C ASP A 159 -10.56 10.12 -8.49
N ALA A 160 -9.96 8.96 -8.76
CA ALA A 160 -9.60 7.96 -7.76
C ALA A 160 -8.07 7.90 -7.54
N PHE A 161 -7.65 7.93 -6.27
CA PHE A 161 -6.27 7.71 -5.86
C PHE A 161 -6.18 6.47 -5.00
N ILE A 162 -5.54 5.41 -5.49
CA ILE A 162 -5.37 4.16 -4.74
C ILE A 162 -3.90 4.02 -4.33
N ARG A 163 -3.65 3.95 -3.01
CA ARG A 163 -2.32 3.82 -2.45
C ARG A 163 -2.24 2.64 -1.49
N PRO A 164 -1.62 1.53 -1.90
CA PRO A 164 -1.17 0.51 -0.96
C PRO A 164 -0.03 1.08 -0.12
N SER A 165 -0.18 1.06 1.20
CA SER A 165 0.84 1.52 2.14
C SER A 165 1.46 0.30 2.82
N PRO A 166 2.78 0.09 2.68
CA PRO A 166 3.46 -0.96 3.41
C PRO A 166 3.44 -0.61 4.91
N SER A 167 2.96 -1.51 5.72
CA SER A 167 3.04 -1.40 7.18
C SER A 167 4.44 -1.76 7.66
N ALA A 168 5.46 -0.97 7.25
CA ALA A 168 6.81 -1.16 7.72
C ALA A 168 6.93 -0.74 9.18
N GLY A 169 7.08 -1.68 10.10
CA GLY A 169 7.47 -1.42 11.47
C GLY A 169 6.34 -1.49 12.50
N SER A 170 6.50 -0.78 13.62
CA SER A 170 5.56 -0.77 14.73
C SER A 170 4.19 -0.21 14.35
N LEU A 171 3.14 -0.71 14.97
CA LEU A 171 1.74 -0.29 14.81
C LEU A 171 1.57 1.25 14.86
N GLY A 172 2.27 1.91 15.78
CA GLY A 172 2.26 3.36 15.91
C GLY A 172 2.88 4.09 14.71
N GLY A 173 3.89 3.50 14.06
CA GLY A 173 4.51 4.06 12.87
C GLY A 173 3.58 4.05 11.66
N VAL A 174 2.81 2.97 11.49
CA VAL A 174 1.81 2.84 10.43
C VAL A 174 0.69 3.86 10.62
N ALA A 175 0.14 3.94 11.83
CA ALA A 175 -0.93 4.90 12.17
C ALA A 175 -0.51 6.35 11.88
N ARG A 176 0.72 6.72 12.24
CA ARG A 176 1.24 8.06 11.97
C ARG A 176 1.33 8.34 10.47
N LYS A 177 1.96 7.45 9.70
CA LYS A 177 2.13 7.60 8.25
C LYS A 177 0.79 7.66 7.52
N THR A 178 -0.20 6.86 7.96
CA THR A 178 -1.55 6.89 7.39
C THR A 178 -2.24 8.23 7.65
N ARG A 179 -2.16 8.78 8.88
CA ARG A 179 -2.72 10.11 9.19
C ARG A 179 -2.06 11.21 8.36
N GLU A 180 -0.74 11.18 8.25
CA GLU A 180 0.02 12.11 7.42
C GLU A 180 -0.39 12.01 5.93
N THR A 181 -0.64 10.79 5.44
CA THR A 181 -1.13 10.57 4.07
C THR A 181 -2.56 11.08 3.88
N ILE A 182 -3.44 10.91 4.87
CA ILE A 182 -4.80 11.48 4.86
C ILE A 182 -4.73 13.00 4.68
N VAL A 183 -3.88 13.70 5.45
CA VAL A 183 -3.70 15.16 5.32
C VAL A 183 -3.30 15.55 3.90
N LEU A 184 -2.37 14.82 3.28
CA LEU A 184 -1.95 15.09 1.91
C LEU A 184 -3.05 14.84 0.87
N CYS A 185 -3.84 13.79 1.05
CA CYS A 185 -4.99 13.50 0.18
C CYS A 185 -6.06 14.60 0.27
N GLU A 186 -6.37 15.04 1.50
CA GLU A 186 -7.32 16.13 1.72
C GLU A 186 -6.85 17.46 1.09
N ALA A 187 -5.57 17.80 1.27
CA ALA A 187 -4.96 18.96 0.63
C ALA A 187 -4.98 18.88 -0.90
N ALA A 188 -4.93 17.67 -1.47
CA ALA A 188 -5.07 17.42 -2.91
C ALA A 188 -6.54 17.47 -3.39
N GLY A 189 -7.51 17.72 -2.50
CA GLY A 189 -8.92 17.89 -2.81
C GLY A 189 -9.71 16.58 -2.87
N TYR A 190 -9.24 15.50 -2.23
CA TYR A 190 -10.05 14.30 -2.03
C TYR A 190 -10.99 14.51 -0.86
N ASP A 191 -12.27 14.43 -1.11
CA ASP A 191 -13.37 14.68 -0.15
C ASP A 191 -13.91 13.40 0.49
N ASN A 192 -13.51 12.24 -0.04
CA ASN A 192 -13.78 10.93 0.55
C ASN A 192 -12.48 10.13 0.65
N ILE A 193 -12.24 9.53 1.82
CA ILE A 193 -11.04 8.73 2.08
C ILE A 193 -11.45 7.39 2.68
N PHE A 194 -11.16 6.30 1.96
CA PHE A 194 -11.34 4.95 2.47
C PHE A 194 -10.02 4.41 2.98
N VAL A 195 -10.03 3.85 4.18
CA VAL A 195 -8.87 3.21 4.80
C VAL A 195 -9.18 1.73 4.96
N GLU A 196 -8.60 0.89 4.09
CA GLU A 196 -8.78 -0.57 4.12
C GLU A 196 -7.75 -1.22 5.02
N THR A 197 -8.19 -2.14 5.89
CA THR A 197 -7.32 -3.04 6.67
C THR A 197 -7.46 -4.49 6.22
N VAL A 198 -6.45 -5.32 6.53
CA VAL A 198 -6.48 -6.76 6.16
C VAL A 198 -7.32 -7.64 7.09
N GLY A 199 -7.82 -7.10 8.20
CA GLY A 199 -8.70 -7.85 9.11
C GLY A 199 -7.99 -8.82 10.05
N VAL A 200 -6.73 -8.57 10.42
CA VAL A 200 -5.92 -9.44 11.30
C VAL A 200 -5.78 -8.92 12.75
N GLY A 201 -6.47 -7.85 13.12
CA GLY A 201 -6.70 -7.47 14.52
C GLY A 201 -5.74 -6.43 15.10
N GLN A 202 -4.65 -6.06 14.44
CA GLN A 202 -3.68 -5.13 15.02
C GLN A 202 -3.76 -3.69 14.46
N SER A 203 -4.16 -3.51 13.22
CA SER A 203 -4.28 -2.20 12.55
C SER A 203 -5.64 -1.53 12.76
N GLU A 204 -6.65 -2.29 13.15
CA GLU A 204 -8.05 -1.88 13.24
C GLU A 204 -8.26 -0.77 14.28
N THR A 205 -7.72 -0.93 15.48
CA THR A 205 -7.80 0.08 16.54
C THR A 205 -7.15 1.40 16.12
N ALA A 206 -6.01 1.30 15.43
CA ALA A 206 -5.33 2.47 14.92
C ALA A 206 -6.15 3.19 13.83
N VAL A 207 -6.78 2.42 12.91
CA VAL A 207 -7.64 2.96 11.87
C VAL A 207 -8.90 3.56 12.44
N HIS A 208 -9.58 2.89 13.38
CA HIS A 208 -10.75 3.42 14.08
C HIS A 208 -10.51 4.83 14.64
N SER A 209 -9.33 5.07 15.22
CA SER A 209 -8.96 6.37 15.81
C SER A 209 -8.73 7.51 14.79
N MET A 210 -8.76 7.26 13.48
CA MET A 210 -8.47 8.26 12.44
C MET A 210 -9.56 8.39 11.38
N VAL A 211 -10.68 7.68 11.53
CA VAL A 211 -11.81 7.69 10.61
C VAL A 211 -13.07 8.20 11.30
N ASP A 212 -14.05 8.65 10.53
CA ASP A 212 -15.32 9.17 11.02
C ASP A 212 -16.39 8.07 11.12
N PHE A 213 -16.21 6.98 10.36
CA PHE A 213 -17.07 5.81 10.35
C PHE A 213 -16.24 4.55 10.13
N PHE A 214 -16.45 3.53 10.95
CA PHE A 214 -15.71 2.26 10.87
C PHE A 214 -16.65 1.11 10.49
N MET A 215 -16.49 0.61 9.27
CA MET A 215 -17.34 -0.41 8.66
C MET A 215 -16.69 -1.80 8.73
N LEU A 216 -17.41 -2.77 9.28
CA LEU A 216 -17.02 -4.17 9.30
C LEU A 216 -17.78 -4.94 8.23
N ILE A 217 -17.05 -5.56 7.29
CA ILE A 217 -17.64 -6.46 6.29
C ILE A 217 -17.46 -7.90 6.76
N GLN A 218 -18.56 -8.64 6.86
CA GLN A 218 -18.59 -10.05 7.26
C GLN A 218 -19.21 -10.94 6.17
N ILE A 219 -18.88 -12.22 6.22
CA ILE A 219 -19.48 -13.26 5.36
C ILE A 219 -20.61 -13.93 6.15
N ALA A 220 -21.75 -14.14 5.51
CA ALA A 220 -22.83 -14.92 6.09
C ALA A 220 -22.35 -16.35 6.41
N GLY A 221 -22.64 -16.84 7.61
CA GLY A 221 -22.30 -18.21 8.03
C GLY A 221 -20.83 -18.45 8.38
N ALA A 222 -19.98 -17.42 8.48
CA ALA A 222 -18.62 -17.56 8.98
C ALA A 222 -18.63 -17.90 10.48
N GLY A 223 -18.65 -19.19 10.79
CA GLY A 223 -18.77 -19.72 12.14
C GLY A 223 -17.53 -19.56 13.04
N ASP A 224 -17.75 -19.89 14.25
CA ASP A 224 -17.11 -19.96 15.56
C ASP A 224 -15.60 -19.78 15.76
N GLU A 225 -14.70 -20.26 14.93
CA GLU A 225 -13.26 -20.24 15.23
C GLU A 225 -12.58 -18.85 15.17
N LEU A 226 -13.17 -17.93 14.44
CA LEU A 226 -12.67 -16.56 14.29
C LEU A 226 -13.35 -15.55 15.23
N GLN A 227 -14.30 -15.97 16.04
CA GLN A 227 -15.11 -15.07 16.88
C GLN A 227 -14.34 -14.43 18.03
N GLY A 228 -13.34 -15.13 18.62
CA GLY A 228 -12.57 -14.58 19.72
C GLY A 228 -11.77 -13.32 19.39
N ILE A 229 -11.18 -13.27 18.21
CA ILE A 229 -10.41 -12.09 17.72
C ILE A 229 -11.35 -10.99 17.23
N LYS A 230 -12.56 -11.35 16.80
CA LYS A 230 -13.53 -10.45 16.19
C LYS A 230 -14.40 -9.67 17.18
N ARG A 231 -14.56 -10.12 18.43
CA ARG A 231 -15.39 -9.42 19.41
C ARG A 231 -14.96 -7.96 19.57
N GLY A 232 -13.69 -7.70 19.76
CA GLY A 232 -13.19 -6.35 19.89
C GLY A 232 -13.37 -5.49 18.64
N ILE A 233 -13.31 -6.09 17.43
CA ILE A 233 -13.55 -5.37 16.17
C ILE A 233 -15.06 -5.10 15.99
N MET A 234 -15.92 -6.03 16.35
CA MET A 234 -17.37 -5.84 16.30
C MET A 234 -17.85 -4.73 17.24
N GLU A 235 -17.25 -4.63 18.43
CA GLU A 235 -17.57 -3.57 19.40
C GLU A 235 -17.12 -2.17 18.94
N MET A 236 -16.08 -2.11 18.10
CA MET A 236 -15.59 -0.84 17.53
C MET A 236 -16.31 -0.43 16.24
N ALA A 237 -17.06 -1.34 15.59
CA ALA A 237 -17.68 -1.06 14.32
C ALA A 237 -18.94 -0.19 14.48
N ASP A 238 -18.98 0.94 13.75
CA ASP A 238 -20.16 1.79 13.67
C ASP A 238 -21.26 1.18 12.78
N GLY A 239 -20.85 0.26 11.87
CA GLY A 239 -21.77 -0.47 11.01
C GLY A 239 -21.21 -1.81 10.55
N ILE A 240 -22.11 -2.80 10.39
CA ILE A 240 -21.77 -4.15 9.93
C ILE A 240 -22.50 -4.40 8.61
N VAL A 241 -21.74 -4.85 7.61
CA VAL A 241 -22.25 -5.28 6.31
C VAL A 241 -22.06 -6.78 6.19
N ILE A 242 -23.12 -7.50 5.85
CA ILE A 242 -23.09 -8.95 5.59
C ILE A 242 -23.12 -9.14 4.07
N ASN A 243 -22.09 -9.84 3.55
CA ASN A 243 -21.91 -10.12 2.14
C ASN A 243 -22.08 -11.62 1.84
#